data_8a45e3e74e0dc37e8d35f02bd731b9f7
#
_entry.id   8a45e3e74e0dc37e8d35f02bd731b9f7
#
_cell.length_a   1.000
_cell.length_b   1.000
_cell.length_c   1.000
_cell.angle_alpha   90.00
_cell.angle_beta   90.00
_cell.angle_gamma   90.00
#
_symmetry.space_group_name_H-M   'P 1'
#
loop_
_entity.id
_entity.type
_entity.pdbx_description
1 polymer ?
#
loop_
_entity_poly.entity_id
_entity_poly.type
_entity_poly.pdbx_seq_one_letter_code
_entity_poly.pdbx_strand_id
1 'polypeptide(L)'
;MANITKRKSKNGNVSYLIRVYVDETGTGHQIVKSMTWKPKPSMRPSAEEKELNKQAALFEEQVKNGLVTFGGSTRFADYAKEWIQAEQIAPKTREGYQELLKRIIPAIGHIRLDKLQAHHLEAFYQNLTEAGINQRGKFAVSRKLRGNLKELSLSYEALAKRVGISSATVSAAVNGKHIRVEKAVLICTALKMPLEDVFDVNTDVATLSGNTILHYHRLISAILAKAKRERLVPFNVAAEHTTAPKAHHKEAHYLDDKQARVFLDFLLEEPDIRIKTAFILLLFTGLRRGELCGLSWSDINFERHLVNIERASQYQIGKGVVEKSTKNDSSIRSIKIPAFVIEQLSTYRAWWNKQKLLYGESWHGEKERLFVQANGKPINPDTINFWMNRFLEQHQLEHITPHSLRHTFATLQIAAGVDIRTLQARTGHAQASTLVNIYSHAIKSAQEAASDALEDLLLPPTDKSAGKTS
;
A
#
# COMPACT_ATOMS: atom_id res chain seq x y z
N MET A 1 17.38 -19.98 41.01
CA MET A 1 17.97 -19.10 42.05
C MET A 1 19.12 -18.29 41.45
N ALA A 2 19.21 -17.03 41.83
CA ALA A 2 20.31 -16.18 41.41
C ALA A 2 21.63 -16.64 42.04
N ASN A 3 22.70 -16.76 41.24
CA ASN A 3 24.05 -17.04 41.73
C ASN A 3 24.76 -15.72 41.96
N ILE A 4 25.35 -15.53 43.18
CA ILE A 4 26.00 -14.28 43.61
C ILE A 4 27.47 -14.52 43.75
N THR A 5 28.31 -13.75 43.08
CA THR A 5 29.76 -13.80 43.14
C THR A 5 30.34 -12.44 43.62
N LYS A 6 31.03 -12.42 44.72
CA LYS A 6 31.73 -11.22 45.24
C LYS A 6 32.99 -10.95 44.43
N ARG A 7 33.18 -9.71 44.00
CA ARG A 7 34.35 -9.24 43.25
C ARG A 7 35.00 -8.08 43.98
N LYS A 8 36.32 -8.08 44.04
CA LYS A 8 37.14 -6.99 44.64
C LYS A 8 38.00 -6.37 43.53
N SER A 9 37.86 -5.07 43.32
CA SER A 9 38.70 -4.38 42.33
C SER A 9 40.10 -4.14 42.89
N LYS A 10 41.09 -3.83 42.04
CA LYS A 10 42.47 -3.49 42.42
C LYS A 10 42.51 -2.32 43.41
N ASN A 11 41.51 -1.46 43.41
CA ASN A 11 41.38 -0.29 44.30
C ASN A 11 40.59 -0.61 45.59
N GLY A 12 40.41 -1.89 45.94
CA GLY A 12 39.73 -2.31 47.18
C GLY A 12 38.18 -2.26 47.14
N ASN A 13 37.56 -1.70 46.11
CA ASN A 13 36.10 -1.58 46.02
C ASN A 13 35.45 -2.95 45.83
N VAL A 14 34.43 -3.22 46.65
CA VAL A 14 33.62 -4.46 46.57
C VAL A 14 32.45 -4.26 45.61
N SER A 15 32.20 -5.28 44.80
CA SER A 15 30.98 -5.40 43.96
C SER A 15 30.49 -6.85 43.94
N TYR A 16 29.20 -7.05 43.67
CA TYR A 16 28.61 -8.34 43.61
C TYR A 16 28.06 -8.58 42.19
N LEU A 17 28.49 -9.66 41.56
CA LEU A 17 27.94 -10.13 40.28
C LEU A 17 26.82 -11.12 40.58
N ILE A 18 25.62 -10.74 40.23
CA ILE A 18 24.40 -11.56 40.36
C ILE A 18 24.11 -12.18 38.99
N ARG A 19 24.02 -13.50 38.91
CA ARG A 19 23.72 -14.26 37.67
C ARG A 19 22.43 -15.03 37.83
N VAL A 20 21.59 -14.98 36.82
CA VAL A 20 20.35 -15.77 36.73
C VAL A 20 20.41 -16.57 35.44
N TYR A 21 20.18 -17.88 35.55
CA TYR A 21 20.07 -18.78 34.40
C TYR A 21 18.63 -18.76 33.92
N VAL A 22 18.43 -18.57 32.62
CA VAL A 22 17.08 -18.31 32.08
C VAL A 22 16.53 -19.52 31.33
N ASP A 23 17.34 -20.15 30.48
CA ASP A 23 16.91 -21.28 29.66
C ASP A 23 18.12 -21.97 29.01
N GLU A 24 17.90 -23.18 28.46
CA GLU A 24 18.87 -23.81 27.57
C GLU A 24 18.49 -23.49 26.12
N THR A 25 19.47 -23.05 25.33
CA THR A 25 19.28 -23.01 23.88
C THR A 25 19.13 -24.43 23.35
N GLY A 26 18.42 -24.65 22.23
CA GLY A 26 18.33 -25.97 21.59
C GLY A 26 19.68 -26.61 21.21
N THR A 27 20.79 -25.88 21.45
CA THR A 27 22.18 -26.33 21.31
C THR A 27 22.86 -26.66 22.64
N GLY A 28 22.10 -26.70 23.76
CA GLY A 28 22.61 -27.04 25.11
C GLY A 28 23.41 -25.92 25.81
N HIS A 29 23.45 -24.72 25.25
CA HIS A 29 24.11 -23.59 25.93
C HIS A 29 23.13 -22.87 26.85
N GLN A 30 23.51 -22.72 28.14
CA GLN A 30 22.73 -21.98 29.11
C GLN A 30 22.80 -20.47 28.87
N ILE A 31 21.66 -19.83 28.81
CA ILE A 31 21.55 -18.37 28.72
C ILE A 31 21.61 -17.79 30.12
N VAL A 32 22.64 -16.97 30.36
CA VAL A 32 22.89 -16.35 31.67
C VAL A 32 22.70 -14.84 31.57
N LYS A 33 21.86 -14.30 32.44
CA LYS A 33 21.78 -12.86 32.67
C LYS A 33 22.57 -12.47 33.91
N SER A 34 23.27 -11.35 33.86
CA SER A 34 24.07 -10.87 34.96
C SER A 34 23.86 -9.38 35.22
N MET A 35 23.82 -9.04 36.50
CA MET A 35 23.79 -7.68 37.00
C MET A 35 24.96 -7.48 37.99
N THR A 36 25.59 -6.31 37.95
CA THR A 36 26.61 -5.96 38.96
C THR A 36 26.02 -4.94 39.93
N TRP A 37 25.94 -5.34 41.19
CA TRP A 37 25.53 -4.43 42.26
C TRP A 37 26.73 -3.98 43.11
N LYS A 38 26.75 -2.69 43.50
CA LYS A 38 27.78 -2.10 44.32
C LYS A 38 27.15 -1.58 45.61
N PRO A 39 27.63 -2.01 46.79
CA PRO A 39 27.15 -1.46 48.06
C PRO A 39 27.54 0.01 48.21
N LYS A 40 26.76 0.78 48.95
CA LYS A 40 27.12 2.15 49.32
C LYS A 40 28.26 2.13 50.32
N PRO A 41 29.22 3.07 50.26
CA PRO A 41 30.42 3.04 51.09
C PRO A 41 30.17 3.06 52.61
N SER A 42 28.97 3.50 53.04
CA SER A 42 28.59 3.60 54.45
C SER A 42 27.70 2.49 54.95
N MET A 43 27.55 1.38 54.21
CA MET A 43 26.61 0.31 54.53
C MET A 43 27.18 -0.65 55.53
N ARG A 44 26.39 -0.98 56.58
CA ARG A 44 26.79 -2.00 57.60
C ARG A 44 26.70 -3.38 56.94
N PRO A 45 27.55 -4.36 57.29
CA PRO A 45 27.59 -5.69 56.65
C PRO A 45 26.24 -6.44 56.65
N SER A 46 25.47 -6.35 57.70
CA SER A 46 24.15 -6.97 57.81
C SER A 46 23.11 -6.30 56.91
N ALA A 47 23.22 -5.00 56.70
CA ALA A 47 22.34 -4.26 55.80
C ALA A 47 22.77 -4.48 54.33
N GLU A 48 24.07 -4.65 54.04
CA GLU A 48 24.64 -4.99 52.74
C GLU A 48 24.09 -6.35 52.27
N GLU A 49 24.12 -7.39 53.14
CA GLU A 49 23.64 -8.71 52.80
C GLU A 49 22.12 -8.72 52.57
N LYS A 50 21.36 -8.02 53.39
CA LYS A 50 19.88 -7.90 53.21
C LYS A 50 19.52 -7.20 51.92
N GLU A 51 20.19 -6.13 51.59
CA GLU A 51 19.95 -5.37 50.34
C GLU A 51 20.43 -6.17 49.10
N LEU A 52 21.57 -6.87 49.21
CA LEU A 52 22.05 -7.76 48.15
C LEU A 52 21.04 -8.85 47.79
N ASN A 53 20.49 -9.54 48.81
CA ASN A 53 19.50 -10.57 48.66
C ASN A 53 18.19 -10.02 48.05
N LYS A 54 17.79 -8.82 48.48
CA LYS A 54 16.64 -8.12 47.90
C LYS A 54 16.86 -7.81 46.40
N GLN A 55 18.05 -7.26 46.07
CA GLN A 55 18.41 -6.96 44.67
C GLN A 55 18.52 -8.23 43.82
N ALA A 56 19.02 -9.32 44.36
CA ALA A 56 19.10 -10.60 43.67
C ALA A 56 17.71 -11.17 43.39
N ALA A 57 16.79 -11.10 44.38
CA ALA A 57 15.41 -11.54 44.19
C ALA A 57 14.65 -10.69 43.16
N LEU A 58 14.81 -9.36 43.22
CA LEU A 58 14.21 -8.46 42.24
C LEU A 58 14.75 -8.72 40.83
N PHE A 59 16.06 -8.94 40.70
CA PHE A 59 16.68 -9.23 39.42
C PHE A 59 16.23 -10.59 38.88
N GLU A 60 16.10 -11.61 39.74
CA GLU A 60 15.56 -12.92 39.35
C GLU A 60 14.12 -12.81 38.86
N GLU A 61 13.28 -12.05 39.58
CA GLU A 61 11.91 -11.79 39.19
C GLU A 61 11.83 -11.03 37.85
N GLN A 62 12.62 -10.00 37.66
CA GLN A 62 12.73 -9.24 36.40
C GLN A 62 13.14 -10.14 35.24
N VAL A 63 14.07 -11.05 35.45
CA VAL A 63 14.51 -12.01 34.44
C VAL A 63 13.39 -13.01 34.11
N LYS A 64 12.73 -13.56 35.12
CA LYS A 64 11.59 -14.49 34.94
C LYS A 64 10.40 -13.84 34.22
N ASN A 65 10.12 -12.59 34.53
CA ASN A 65 9.05 -11.80 33.90
C ASN A 65 9.44 -11.25 32.52
N GLY A 66 10.62 -11.59 31.99
CA GLY A 66 11.09 -11.15 30.67
C GLY A 66 11.44 -9.66 30.58
N LEU A 67 11.55 -8.98 31.72
CA LEU A 67 11.94 -7.55 31.76
C LEU A 67 13.44 -7.33 31.50
N VAL A 68 14.26 -8.37 31.66
CA VAL A 68 15.67 -8.36 31.31
C VAL A 68 15.85 -9.00 29.95
N THR A 69 16.09 -8.19 28.96
CA THR A 69 16.08 -8.58 27.55
C THR A 69 17.37 -9.22 27.05
N PHE A 70 17.28 -9.99 25.96
CA PHE A 70 18.41 -10.63 25.30
C PHE A 70 19.01 -9.74 24.20
N GLY A 71 18.46 -8.56 23.95
CA GLY A 71 18.79 -7.67 22.83
C GLY A 71 20.24 -7.18 22.76
N GLY A 72 21.02 -7.34 23.85
CA GLY A 72 22.44 -7.01 23.86
C GLY A 72 22.75 -5.63 23.26
N SER A 73 23.66 -5.62 22.26
CA SER A 73 24.03 -4.41 21.50
C SER A 73 23.29 -4.25 20.18
N THR A 74 22.29 -5.09 19.88
CA THR A 74 21.58 -5.11 18.58
C THR A 74 20.89 -3.79 18.29
N ARG A 75 21.23 -3.18 17.15
CA ARG A 75 20.63 -1.94 16.70
C ARG A 75 19.34 -2.22 15.94
N PHE A 76 18.41 -1.26 15.95
CA PHE A 76 17.16 -1.37 15.20
C PHE A 76 17.39 -1.63 13.70
N ALA A 77 18.40 -0.98 13.08
CA ALA A 77 18.71 -1.15 11.66
C ALA A 77 19.10 -2.58 11.30
N ASP A 78 19.92 -3.23 12.13
CA ASP A 78 20.43 -4.56 11.88
C ASP A 78 19.30 -5.58 12.01
N TYR A 79 18.53 -5.48 13.10
CA TYR A 79 17.39 -6.33 13.33
C TYR A 79 16.30 -6.16 12.27
N ALA A 80 16.00 -4.93 11.82
CA ALA A 80 15.01 -4.66 10.79
C ALA A 80 15.39 -5.28 9.43
N LYS A 81 16.68 -5.30 9.09
CA LYS A 81 17.19 -5.96 7.87
C LYS A 81 17.04 -7.48 7.95
N GLU A 82 17.38 -8.08 9.09
CA GLU A 82 17.19 -9.51 9.33
C GLU A 82 15.72 -9.88 9.31
N TRP A 83 14.88 -9.09 9.96
CA TRP A 83 13.43 -9.29 10.03
C TRP A 83 12.81 -9.36 8.63
N ILE A 84 13.15 -8.42 7.73
CA ILE A 84 12.55 -8.36 6.38
C ILE A 84 12.99 -9.52 5.50
N GLN A 85 14.14 -10.14 5.79
CA GLN A 85 14.64 -11.31 5.08
C GLN A 85 14.02 -12.61 5.61
N ALA A 86 13.90 -12.72 6.93
CA ALA A 86 13.43 -13.93 7.61
C ALA A 86 11.90 -14.11 7.56
N GLU A 87 11.12 -13.01 7.48
CA GLU A 87 9.66 -13.10 7.44
C GLU A 87 9.13 -13.59 6.09
N GLN A 88 8.10 -14.44 6.15
CA GLN A 88 7.35 -14.89 4.97
C GLN A 88 6.43 -13.79 4.45
N ILE A 89 7.02 -12.77 3.85
CA ILE A 89 6.31 -11.59 3.35
C ILE A 89 6.16 -11.72 1.83
N ALA A 90 4.96 -11.41 1.31
CA ALA A 90 4.73 -11.36 -0.12
C ALA A 90 5.73 -10.39 -0.80
N PRO A 91 6.28 -10.72 -1.99
CA PRO A 91 7.33 -9.93 -2.64
C PRO A 91 7.00 -8.44 -2.77
N LYS A 92 5.77 -8.10 -3.18
CA LYS A 92 5.34 -6.70 -3.30
C LYS A 92 5.27 -5.96 -1.96
N THR A 93 4.89 -6.65 -0.89
CA THR A 93 4.89 -6.08 0.46
C THR A 93 6.33 -5.84 0.94
N ARG A 94 7.23 -6.77 0.63
CA ARG A 94 8.67 -6.65 0.94
C ARG A 94 9.27 -5.43 0.25
N GLU A 95 8.99 -5.21 -1.05
CA GLU A 95 9.40 -4.00 -1.77
C GLU A 95 8.89 -2.73 -1.07
N GLY A 96 7.61 -2.71 -0.67
CA GLY A 96 7.03 -1.59 0.07
C GLY A 96 7.70 -1.34 1.42
N TYR A 97 8.01 -2.38 2.17
CA TYR A 97 8.71 -2.27 3.45
C TYR A 97 10.16 -1.80 3.28
N GLN A 98 10.86 -2.27 2.27
CA GLN A 98 12.19 -1.79 1.93
C GLN A 98 12.20 -0.29 1.61
N GLU A 99 11.18 0.20 0.91
CA GLU A 99 11.03 1.63 0.62
C GLU A 99 10.79 2.45 1.89
N LEU A 100 9.96 1.96 2.83
CA LEU A 100 9.76 2.61 4.12
C LEU A 100 11.03 2.61 4.97
N LEU A 101 11.79 1.50 4.98
CA LEU A 101 13.04 1.39 5.73
C LEU A 101 14.11 2.39 5.28
N LYS A 102 14.09 2.86 4.03
CA LYS A 102 15.01 3.91 3.56
C LYS A 102 14.93 5.21 4.37
N ARG A 103 13.79 5.50 4.99
CA ARG A 103 13.61 6.65 5.89
C ARG A 103 13.71 6.29 7.37
N ILE A 104 13.23 5.11 7.76
CA ILE A 104 13.27 4.66 9.14
C ILE A 104 14.70 4.46 9.61
N ILE A 105 15.54 3.78 8.82
CA ILE A 105 16.91 3.43 9.20
C ILE A 105 17.78 4.67 9.46
N PRO A 106 17.83 5.71 8.63
CA PRO A 106 18.58 6.92 8.94
C PRO A 106 18.10 7.63 10.20
N ALA A 107 16.79 7.59 10.49
CA ALA A 107 16.21 8.31 11.63
C ALA A 107 16.44 7.60 12.97
N ILE A 108 16.13 6.31 13.06
CA ILE A 108 16.13 5.56 14.33
C ILE A 108 16.99 4.28 14.29
N GLY A 109 17.53 3.92 13.14
CA GLY A 109 18.25 2.65 12.95
C GLY A 109 19.52 2.51 13.79
N HIS A 110 20.16 3.63 14.15
CA HIS A 110 21.36 3.66 14.99
C HIS A 110 21.07 3.36 16.46
N ILE A 111 19.82 3.47 16.89
CA ILE A 111 19.41 3.25 18.28
C ILE A 111 19.35 1.74 18.55
N ARG A 112 19.85 1.34 19.72
CA ARG A 112 19.73 -0.05 20.18
C ARG A 112 18.26 -0.38 20.48
N LEU A 113 17.86 -1.62 20.20
CA LEU A 113 16.48 -2.07 20.43
C LEU A 113 16.01 -1.83 21.87
N ASP A 114 16.86 -2.12 22.87
CA ASP A 114 16.56 -1.96 24.30
C ASP A 114 16.54 -0.49 24.76
N LYS A 115 16.98 0.45 23.92
CA LYS A 115 17.03 1.89 24.19
C LYS A 115 16.04 2.70 23.36
N LEU A 116 15.32 2.06 22.46
CA LEU A 116 14.29 2.72 21.67
C LEU A 116 13.10 3.10 22.56
N GLN A 117 12.75 4.37 22.60
CA GLN A 117 11.70 4.94 23.46
C GLN A 117 10.65 5.69 22.63
N ALA A 118 9.49 5.97 23.25
CA ALA A 118 8.38 6.64 22.58
C ALA A 118 8.76 7.98 21.95
N HIS A 119 9.49 8.82 22.65
CA HIS A 119 9.90 10.14 22.14
C HIS A 119 10.75 10.07 20.85
N HIS A 120 11.53 9.00 20.63
CA HIS A 120 12.26 8.81 19.38
C HIS A 120 11.30 8.58 18.20
N LEU A 121 10.23 7.82 18.42
CA LEU A 121 9.22 7.55 17.38
C LEU A 121 8.35 8.77 17.13
N GLU A 122 7.96 9.49 18.19
CA GLU A 122 7.18 10.73 18.09
C GLU A 122 7.96 11.81 17.33
N ALA A 123 9.24 12.01 17.65
CA ALA A 123 10.11 12.93 16.92
C ALA A 123 10.24 12.53 15.44
N PHE A 124 10.36 11.22 15.15
CA PHE A 124 10.38 10.72 13.78
C PHE A 124 9.07 11.01 13.05
N TYR A 125 7.90 10.75 13.67
CA TYR A 125 6.61 11.03 13.04
C TYR A 125 6.39 12.51 12.83
N GLN A 126 6.79 13.36 13.78
CA GLN A 126 6.72 14.81 13.64
C GLN A 126 7.56 15.29 12.45
N ASN A 127 8.80 14.82 12.33
CA ASN A 127 9.67 15.11 11.19
C ASN A 127 9.00 14.70 9.84
N LEU A 128 8.29 13.56 9.81
CA LEU A 128 7.56 13.14 8.61
C LEU A 128 6.39 14.08 8.23
N THR A 129 5.90 14.90 9.15
CA THR A 129 4.86 15.91 8.88
C THR A 129 5.42 17.24 8.38
N GLU A 130 6.73 17.44 8.44
CA GLU A 130 7.37 18.67 7.99
C GLU A 130 7.27 18.86 6.47
N ALA A 131 7.20 20.12 6.06
CA ALA A 131 7.24 20.49 4.67
C ALA A 131 8.62 20.10 4.07
N GLY A 132 8.64 19.58 2.85
CA GLY A 132 9.88 19.18 2.19
C GLY A 132 10.23 17.70 2.27
N ILE A 133 9.63 16.95 3.18
CA ILE A 133 9.85 15.52 3.32
C ILE A 133 9.19 14.72 2.18
N ASN A 134 8.06 15.19 1.66
CA ASN A 134 7.38 14.54 0.53
C ASN A 134 8.00 14.93 -0.82
N GLN A 135 9.06 14.24 -1.21
CA GLN A 135 9.70 14.50 -2.51
C GLN A 135 8.85 14.15 -3.74
N ARG A 136 7.73 13.42 -3.56
CA ARG A 136 6.83 13.09 -4.68
C ARG A 136 6.05 14.30 -5.18
N GLY A 137 5.89 15.36 -4.38
CA GLY A 137 5.28 16.63 -4.76
C GLY A 137 6.22 17.56 -5.54
N LYS A 138 7.54 17.31 -5.50
CA LYS A 138 8.52 18.13 -6.22
C LYS A 138 8.61 17.64 -7.66
N PHE A 139 8.21 18.49 -8.59
CA PHE A 139 8.32 18.19 -10.00
C PHE A 139 8.82 19.40 -10.78
N ALA A 140 9.39 19.12 -11.94
CA ALA A 140 9.84 20.13 -12.89
C ALA A 140 9.12 19.93 -14.23
N VAL A 141 8.70 21.02 -14.83
CA VAL A 141 8.04 21.06 -16.16
C VAL A 141 8.84 21.98 -17.05
N SER A 142 9.15 21.56 -18.27
CA SER A 142 9.83 22.42 -19.23
C SER A 142 8.95 22.70 -20.42
N ARG A 143 8.89 23.98 -20.80
CA ARG A 143 8.31 24.43 -22.06
C ARG A 143 9.40 24.75 -23.08
N LYS A 144 10.65 24.92 -22.65
CA LYS A 144 11.79 25.38 -23.48
C LYS A 144 12.71 24.24 -23.94
N LEU A 145 12.73 23.10 -23.24
CA LEU A 145 13.66 21.98 -23.48
C LEU A 145 13.64 21.50 -24.94
N ARG A 146 12.48 21.49 -25.60
CA ARG A 146 12.35 21.12 -27.02
C ARG A 146 13.13 22.05 -27.92
N GLY A 147 13.06 23.37 -27.67
CA GLY A 147 13.82 24.38 -28.40
C GLY A 147 15.32 24.22 -28.21
N ASN A 148 15.74 24.13 -26.96
CA ASN A 148 17.14 23.98 -26.57
C ASN A 148 17.79 22.74 -27.20
N LEU A 149 17.08 21.62 -27.27
CA LEU A 149 17.59 20.40 -27.91
C LEU A 149 17.70 20.53 -29.42
N LYS A 150 16.79 21.28 -30.07
CA LYS A 150 16.88 21.59 -31.51
C LYS A 150 18.12 22.44 -31.81
N GLU A 151 18.35 23.50 -31.03
CA GLU A 151 19.52 24.39 -31.18
C GLU A 151 20.84 23.63 -31.02
N LEU A 152 20.88 22.68 -30.04
CA LEU A 152 22.05 21.85 -29.78
C LEU A 152 22.17 20.64 -30.72
N SER A 153 21.24 20.44 -31.64
CA SER A 153 21.16 19.25 -32.53
C SER A 153 21.28 17.91 -31.74
N LEU A 154 20.73 17.87 -30.54
CA LEU A 154 20.85 16.73 -29.63
C LEU A 154 19.59 15.88 -29.65
N SER A 155 19.72 14.58 -29.94
CA SER A 155 18.59 13.64 -29.88
C SER A 155 18.20 13.29 -28.46
N TYR A 156 16.94 12.86 -28.24
CA TYR A 156 16.46 12.42 -26.91
C TYR A 156 17.25 11.23 -26.35
N GLU A 157 17.65 10.33 -27.23
CA GLU A 157 18.44 9.15 -26.87
C GLU A 157 19.87 9.52 -26.46
N ALA A 158 20.50 10.45 -27.23
CA ALA A 158 21.82 10.93 -26.91
C ALA A 158 21.85 11.67 -25.56
N LEU A 159 20.84 12.52 -25.28
CA LEU A 159 20.71 13.18 -23.99
C LEU A 159 20.47 12.17 -22.89
N ALA A 160 19.56 11.21 -23.08
CA ALA A 160 19.26 10.18 -22.11
C ALA A 160 20.51 9.37 -21.70
N LYS A 161 21.31 8.97 -22.69
CA LYS A 161 22.58 8.26 -22.48
C LYS A 161 23.60 9.13 -21.74
N ARG A 162 23.73 10.41 -22.12
CA ARG A 162 24.65 11.37 -21.49
C ARG A 162 24.33 11.63 -20.02
N VAL A 163 23.04 11.66 -19.66
CA VAL A 163 22.53 11.97 -18.33
C VAL A 163 22.38 10.71 -17.46
N GLY A 164 22.36 9.54 -18.06
CA GLY A 164 22.11 8.27 -17.35
C GLY A 164 20.64 8.11 -16.91
N ILE A 165 19.69 8.61 -17.71
CA ILE A 165 18.24 8.47 -17.48
C ILE A 165 17.56 7.77 -18.66
N SER A 166 16.31 7.34 -18.48
CA SER A 166 15.57 6.72 -19.58
C SER A 166 15.20 7.76 -20.68
N SER A 167 15.19 7.33 -21.94
CA SER A 167 14.70 8.15 -23.06
C SER A 167 13.24 8.58 -22.87
N ALA A 168 12.43 7.74 -22.21
CA ALA A 168 11.06 8.08 -21.83
C ALA A 168 10.98 9.28 -20.87
N THR A 169 11.93 9.42 -19.93
CA THR A 169 12.01 10.59 -19.04
C THR A 169 12.36 11.85 -19.82
N VAL A 170 13.30 11.78 -20.76
CA VAL A 170 13.65 12.91 -21.62
C VAL A 170 12.47 13.30 -22.51
N SER A 171 11.81 12.33 -23.12
CA SER A 171 10.59 12.56 -23.93
C SER A 171 9.47 13.20 -23.10
N ALA A 172 9.26 12.75 -21.87
CA ALA A 172 8.29 13.36 -20.96
C ALA A 172 8.62 14.83 -20.67
N ALA A 173 9.88 15.14 -20.36
CA ALA A 173 10.34 16.51 -20.12
C ALA A 173 10.16 17.41 -21.36
N VAL A 174 10.54 16.93 -22.54
CA VAL A 174 10.39 17.67 -23.81
C VAL A 174 8.93 17.94 -24.17
N ASN A 175 8.04 17.04 -23.81
CA ASN A 175 6.60 17.18 -24.04
C ASN A 175 5.87 17.92 -22.89
N GLY A 176 6.59 18.63 -22.01
CA GLY A 176 6.02 19.44 -20.94
C GLY A 176 5.33 18.61 -19.85
N LYS A 177 5.65 17.33 -19.72
CA LYS A 177 5.15 16.49 -18.63
C LYS A 177 6.01 16.65 -17.38
N HIS A 178 5.41 16.37 -16.24
CA HIS A 178 6.09 16.42 -14.96
C HIS A 178 7.22 15.38 -14.88
N ILE A 179 8.42 15.82 -14.53
CA ILE A 179 9.56 14.96 -14.18
C ILE A 179 10.05 15.29 -12.77
N ARG A 180 10.76 14.38 -12.13
CA ARG A 180 11.36 14.66 -10.81
C ARG A 180 12.42 15.76 -10.95
N VAL A 181 12.49 16.65 -9.95
CA VAL A 181 13.44 17.77 -9.93
C VAL A 181 14.88 17.29 -10.07
N GLU A 182 15.25 16.17 -9.41
CA GLU A 182 16.60 15.61 -9.53
C GLU A 182 16.95 15.25 -10.99
N LYS A 183 15.96 14.79 -11.77
CA LYS A 183 16.16 14.47 -13.19
C LYS A 183 16.28 15.75 -14.03
N ALA A 184 15.51 16.79 -13.70
CA ALA A 184 15.64 18.10 -14.34
C ALA A 184 17.02 18.70 -14.08
N VAL A 185 17.52 18.64 -12.84
CA VAL A 185 18.89 19.10 -12.48
C VAL A 185 19.95 18.34 -13.29
N LEU A 186 19.85 17.01 -13.40
CA LEU A 186 20.78 16.22 -14.21
C LEU A 186 20.77 16.64 -15.69
N ILE A 187 19.59 16.90 -16.26
CA ILE A 187 19.44 17.38 -17.63
C ILE A 187 20.12 18.76 -17.79
N CYS A 188 19.83 19.71 -16.90
CA CYS A 188 20.41 21.05 -16.95
C CYS A 188 21.93 21.03 -16.77
N THR A 189 22.45 20.22 -15.87
CA THR A 189 23.89 20.03 -15.70
C THR A 189 24.55 19.52 -16.98
N ALA A 190 23.92 18.55 -17.66
CA ALA A 190 24.46 18.02 -18.93
C ALA A 190 24.38 19.02 -20.07
N LEU A 191 23.39 19.90 -20.08
CA LEU A 191 23.23 20.98 -21.08
C LEU A 191 24.02 22.23 -20.71
N LYS A 192 24.60 22.32 -19.53
CA LYS A 192 25.28 23.49 -18.93
C LYS A 192 24.38 24.74 -18.90
N MET A 193 23.12 24.54 -18.56
CA MET A 193 22.10 25.58 -18.44
C MET A 193 21.58 25.70 -17.00
N PRO A 194 21.25 26.92 -16.53
CA PRO A 194 20.56 27.07 -15.24
C PRO A 194 19.21 26.35 -15.22
N LEU A 195 18.82 25.83 -14.04
CA LEU A 195 17.57 25.07 -13.91
C LEU A 195 16.34 25.95 -14.21
N GLU A 196 16.35 27.18 -13.72
CA GLU A 196 15.31 28.19 -13.88
C GLU A 196 15.09 28.64 -15.35
N ASP A 197 16.09 28.51 -16.17
CA ASP A 197 15.99 28.86 -17.60
C ASP A 197 15.28 27.77 -18.42
N VAL A 198 15.36 26.53 -17.98
CA VAL A 198 14.88 25.34 -18.70
C VAL A 198 13.61 24.77 -18.12
N PHE A 199 13.46 24.82 -16.80
CA PHE A 199 12.36 24.20 -16.08
C PHE A 199 11.68 25.12 -15.09
N ASP A 200 10.35 25.10 -15.10
CA ASP A 200 9.54 25.61 -14.01
C ASP A 200 9.49 24.53 -12.91
N VAL A 201 10.02 24.85 -11.73
CA VAL A 201 10.08 23.92 -10.61
C VAL A 201 8.95 24.18 -9.64
N ASN A 202 8.08 23.20 -9.47
CA ASN A 202 7.10 23.25 -8.39
C ASN A 202 7.77 22.76 -7.09
N THR A 203 7.89 23.67 -6.14
CA THR A 203 8.42 23.42 -4.80
C THR A 203 7.31 23.33 -3.76
N ASP A 204 6.03 23.45 -4.15
CA ASP A 204 4.91 23.28 -3.25
C ASP A 204 4.90 21.86 -2.66
N VAL A 205 5.39 21.79 -1.47
CA VAL A 205 5.73 20.55 -0.80
C VAL A 205 4.56 20.13 0.04
N ALA A 206 3.70 19.32 -0.53
CA ALA A 206 2.68 18.64 0.24
C ALA A 206 3.34 17.80 1.35
N THR A 207 2.84 17.94 2.56
CA THR A 207 3.22 17.09 3.70
C THR A 207 2.84 15.63 3.43
N LEU A 208 3.45 14.68 4.11
CA LEU A 208 3.00 13.30 4.05
C LEU A 208 1.61 13.18 4.71
N SER A 209 0.70 12.45 4.07
CA SER A 209 -0.61 12.19 4.66
C SER A 209 -0.49 11.34 5.93
N GLY A 210 -1.39 11.55 6.89
CA GLY A 210 -1.47 10.74 8.12
C GLY A 210 -1.53 9.24 7.83
N ASN A 211 -2.22 8.81 6.76
CA ASN A 211 -2.23 7.43 6.30
C ASN A 211 -0.82 6.93 5.92
N THR A 212 -0.03 7.75 5.25
CA THR A 212 1.35 7.40 4.89
C THR A 212 2.21 7.26 6.15
N ILE A 213 2.08 8.20 7.10
CA ILE A 213 2.83 8.14 8.36
C ILE A 213 2.42 6.91 9.19
N LEU A 214 1.13 6.55 9.17
CA LEU A 214 0.63 5.32 9.81
C LEU A 214 1.26 4.05 9.22
N HIS A 215 1.62 4.02 7.94
CA HIS A 215 2.36 2.89 7.37
C HIS A 215 3.76 2.72 7.96
N TYR A 216 4.47 3.82 8.24
CA TYR A 216 5.76 3.78 8.96
C TYR A 216 5.58 3.23 10.37
N HIS A 217 4.58 3.74 11.11
CA HIS A 217 4.27 3.25 12.45
C HIS A 217 3.95 1.75 12.47
N ARG A 218 3.11 1.27 11.54
CA ARG A 218 2.74 -0.16 11.44
C ARG A 218 3.93 -1.05 11.17
N LEU A 219 4.86 -0.63 10.32
CA LEU A 219 6.08 -1.40 10.03
C LEU A 219 6.98 -1.46 11.26
N ILE A 220 7.24 -0.33 11.92
CA ILE A 220 8.04 -0.28 13.15
C ILE A 220 7.41 -1.16 14.23
N SER A 221 6.10 -1.06 14.43
CA SER A 221 5.37 -1.87 15.38
C SER A 221 5.44 -3.37 15.07
N ALA A 222 5.37 -3.78 13.79
CA ALA A 222 5.48 -5.18 13.38
C ALA A 222 6.88 -5.73 13.68
N ILE A 223 7.94 -4.97 13.41
CA ILE A 223 9.33 -5.34 13.71
C ILE A 223 9.51 -5.50 15.23
N LEU A 224 9.04 -4.54 16.01
CA LEU A 224 9.16 -4.56 17.48
C LEU A 224 8.28 -5.64 18.12
N ALA A 225 7.14 -5.98 17.53
CA ALA A 225 6.30 -7.09 18.00
C ALA A 225 7.03 -8.43 17.89
N LYS A 226 7.82 -8.65 16.84
CA LYS A 226 8.68 -9.83 16.74
C LYS A 226 9.83 -9.77 17.72
N ALA A 227 10.52 -8.63 17.85
CA ALA A 227 11.57 -8.43 18.84
C ALA A 227 11.09 -8.70 20.28
N LYS A 228 9.84 -8.32 20.61
CA LYS A 228 9.20 -8.65 21.90
C LYS A 228 8.98 -10.16 22.06
N ARG A 229 8.47 -10.85 21.02
CA ARG A 229 8.30 -12.32 21.06
C ARG A 229 9.63 -13.05 21.23
N GLU A 230 10.70 -12.54 20.61
CA GLU A 230 12.07 -13.07 20.75
C GLU A 230 12.75 -12.62 22.05
N ARG A 231 12.05 -11.89 22.92
CA ARG A 231 12.56 -11.35 24.19
C ARG A 231 13.79 -10.43 24.03
N LEU A 232 13.95 -9.80 22.85
CA LEU A 232 15.00 -8.80 22.61
C LEU A 232 14.64 -7.45 23.24
N VAL A 233 13.36 -7.16 23.39
CA VAL A 233 12.80 -5.99 24.07
C VAL A 233 11.69 -6.43 25.04
N PRO A 234 11.47 -5.70 26.15
CA PRO A 234 10.45 -6.10 27.15
C PRO A 234 9.04 -5.77 26.68
N PHE A 235 8.87 -4.75 25.85
CA PHE A 235 7.60 -4.28 25.32
C PHE A 235 7.75 -3.72 23.90
N ASN A 236 6.66 -3.60 23.18
CA ASN A 236 6.62 -2.95 21.88
C ASN A 236 6.32 -1.45 22.08
N VAL A 237 7.37 -0.63 22.10
CA VAL A 237 7.23 0.81 22.35
C VAL A 237 6.32 1.51 21.34
N ALA A 238 6.28 1.05 20.09
CA ALA A 238 5.39 1.64 19.08
C ALA A 238 3.91 1.35 19.38
N ALA A 239 3.57 0.12 19.80
CA ALA A 239 2.18 -0.26 20.03
C ALA A 239 1.68 0.12 21.45
N GLU A 240 2.58 0.10 22.45
CA GLU A 240 2.19 0.17 23.87
C GLU A 240 2.43 1.56 24.47
N HIS A 241 3.38 2.34 23.93
CA HIS A 241 3.82 3.60 24.54
C HIS A 241 3.87 4.79 23.58
N THR A 242 3.51 4.59 22.30
CA THR A 242 3.52 5.67 21.30
C THR A 242 2.13 5.84 20.72
N THR A 243 1.65 7.08 20.64
CA THR A 243 0.38 7.37 19.96
C THR A 243 0.53 7.15 18.46
N ALA A 244 -0.28 6.26 17.89
CA ALA A 244 -0.29 6.03 16.46
C ALA A 244 -0.74 7.30 15.70
N PRO A 245 -0.09 7.65 14.58
CA PRO A 245 -0.51 8.77 13.75
C PRO A 245 -1.97 8.63 13.31
N LYS A 246 -2.73 9.72 13.40
CA LYS A 246 -4.15 9.71 12.99
C LYS A 246 -4.25 9.58 11.47
N ALA A 247 -5.00 8.60 11.03
CA ALA A 247 -5.39 8.45 9.63
C ALA A 247 -6.62 9.32 9.36
N HIS A 248 -6.55 10.19 8.36
CA HIS A 248 -7.75 10.84 7.85
C HIS A 248 -8.41 9.91 6.86
N HIS A 249 -9.61 9.47 7.17
CA HIS A 249 -10.44 8.72 6.22
C HIS A 249 -10.91 9.70 5.15
N LYS A 250 -10.39 9.58 3.93
CA LYS A 250 -11.00 10.23 2.76
C LYS A 250 -12.15 9.36 2.31
N GLU A 251 -13.31 9.94 2.14
CA GLU A 251 -14.44 9.24 1.51
C GLU A 251 -14.02 8.69 0.16
N ALA A 252 -14.51 7.48 -0.13
CA ALA A 252 -14.21 6.85 -1.40
C ALA A 252 -14.92 7.62 -2.52
N HIS A 253 -14.16 8.14 -3.47
CA HIS A 253 -14.72 8.82 -4.63
C HIS A 253 -15.39 7.78 -5.54
N TYR A 254 -16.66 7.99 -5.87
CA TYR A 254 -17.45 7.15 -6.77
C TYR A 254 -18.36 8.03 -7.63
N LEU A 255 -18.85 7.49 -8.71
CA LEU A 255 -19.83 8.15 -9.57
C LEU A 255 -21.25 7.83 -9.05
N ASP A 256 -22.09 8.85 -8.95
CA ASP A 256 -23.52 8.65 -8.75
C ASP A 256 -24.18 8.02 -10.02
N ASP A 257 -25.49 7.78 -9.98
CA ASP A 257 -26.21 7.15 -11.09
C ASP A 257 -26.18 7.99 -12.37
N LYS A 258 -26.27 9.31 -12.28
CA LYS A 258 -26.22 10.23 -13.43
C LYS A 258 -24.81 10.30 -14.00
N GLN A 259 -23.82 10.47 -13.15
CA GLN A 259 -22.41 10.49 -13.54
C GLN A 259 -21.98 9.15 -14.18
N ALA A 260 -22.45 8.03 -13.62
CA ALA A 260 -22.16 6.70 -14.16
C ALA A 260 -22.79 6.50 -15.55
N ARG A 261 -23.99 7.05 -15.81
CA ARG A 261 -24.60 7.05 -17.15
C ARG A 261 -23.79 7.87 -18.14
N VAL A 262 -23.43 9.11 -17.79
CA VAL A 262 -22.57 9.96 -18.64
C VAL A 262 -21.24 9.28 -18.95
N PHE A 263 -20.62 8.67 -17.94
CA PHE A 263 -19.39 7.89 -18.14
C PHE A 263 -19.59 6.72 -19.11
N LEU A 264 -20.71 6.00 -18.98
CA LEU A 264 -21.04 4.88 -19.86
C LEU A 264 -21.31 5.36 -21.29
N ASP A 265 -22.04 6.47 -21.49
CA ASP A 265 -22.31 7.04 -22.80
C ASP A 265 -21.02 7.35 -23.54
N PHE A 266 -20.08 8.09 -22.94
CA PHE A 266 -18.76 8.33 -23.53
C PHE A 266 -17.99 7.03 -23.80
N LEU A 267 -18.14 6.04 -22.90
CA LEU A 267 -17.48 4.77 -23.06
C LEU A 267 -18.02 3.96 -24.25
N LEU A 268 -19.30 4.09 -24.57
CA LEU A 268 -19.92 3.46 -25.74
C LEU A 268 -19.39 4.05 -27.04
N GLU A 269 -18.95 5.29 -27.04
CA GLU A 269 -18.34 5.99 -28.17
C GLU A 269 -16.81 5.78 -28.26
N GLU A 270 -16.16 5.21 -27.23
CA GLU A 270 -14.70 5.02 -27.21
C GLU A 270 -14.25 4.11 -28.37
N PRO A 271 -13.35 4.59 -29.25
CA PRO A 271 -12.90 3.84 -30.42
C PRO A 271 -11.91 2.71 -30.06
N ASP A 272 -11.14 2.83 -28.96
CA ASP A 272 -10.26 1.75 -28.52
C ASP A 272 -11.07 0.68 -27.79
N ILE A 273 -11.36 -0.41 -28.52
CA ILE A 273 -12.16 -1.52 -27.98
C ILE A 273 -11.59 -2.12 -26.70
N ARG A 274 -10.28 -2.00 -26.45
CA ARG A 274 -9.62 -2.49 -25.22
C ARG A 274 -10.03 -1.64 -24.02
N ILE A 275 -9.99 -0.32 -24.18
CA ILE A 275 -10.38 0.67 -23.16
C ILE A 275 -11.88 0.50 -22.87
N LYS A 276 -12.70 0.50 -23.92
CA LYS A 276 -14.15 0.27 -23.82
C LYS A 276 -14.47 -0.98 -23.02
N THR A 277 -13.93 -2.13 -23.42
CA THR A 277 -14.22 -3.42 -22.75
C THR A 277 -13.69 -3.46 -21.32
N ALA A 278 -12.50 -2.92 -21.05
CA ALA A 278 -11.91 -2.91 -19.72
C ALA A 278 -12.79 -2.13 -18.73
N PHE A 279 -13.27 -0.96 -19.11
CA PHE A 279 -14.04 -0.11 -18.19
C PHE A 279 -15.51 -0.55 -18.08
N ILE A 280 -16.10 -1.10 -19.14
CA ILE A 280 -17.41 -1.78 -19.06
C ILE A 280 -17.32 -2.94 -18.04
N LEU A 281 -16.31 -3.79 -18.13
CA LEU A 281 -16.13 -4.87 -17.16
C LEU A 281 -15.97 -4.34 -15.74
N LEU A 282 -15.14 -3.32 -15.52
CA LEU A 282 -14.95 -2.73 -14.19
C LEU A 282 -16.26 -2.17 -13.62
N LEU A 283 -17.04 -1.45 -14.44
CA LEU A 283 -18.29 -0.82 -14.04
C LEU A 283 -19.38 -1.86 -13.71
N PHE A 284 -19.48 -2.95 -14.48
CA PHE A 284 -20.55 -3.95 -14.31
C PHE A 284 -20.19 -5.15 -13.41
N THR A 285 -18.92 -5.29 -13.00
CA THR A 285 -18.47 -6.40 -12.16
C THR A 285 -17.82 -5.98 -10.86
N GLY A 286 -17.38 -4.73 -10.74
CA GLY A 286 -16.64 -4.25 -9.59
C GLY A 286 -15.29 -4.96 -9.36
N LEU A 287 -14.67 -5.50 -10.40
CA LEU A 287 -13.37 -6.16 -10.35
C LEU A 287 -12.28 -5.23 -9.82
N ARG A 288 -11.33 -5.79 -9.08
CA ARG A 288 -10.08 -5.08 -8.80
C ARG A 288 -9.26 -5.00 -10.08
N ARG A 289 -8.47 -3.92 -10.25
CA ARG A 289 -7.59 -3.74 -11.42
C ARG A 289 -6.72 -4.98 -11.73
N GLY A 290 -6.14 -5.57 -10.68
CA GLY A 290 -5.32 -6.78 -10.84
C GLY A 290 -6.13 -8.01 -11.26
N GLU A 291 -7.38 -8.15 -10.80
CA GLU A 291 -8.31 -9.21 -11.20
C GLU A 291 -8.66 -9.06 -12.68
N LEU A 292 -9.03 -7.84 -13.12
CA LEU A 292 -9.30 -7.55 -14.54
C LEU A 292 -8.13 -7.98 -15.43
N CYS A 293 -6.89 -7.58 -15.08
CA CYS A 293 -5.68 -7.96 -15.84
C CYS A 293 -5.33 -9.45 -15.71
N GLY A 294 -5.92 -10.14 -14.73
CA GLY A 294 -5.75 -11.57 -14.51
C GLY A 294 -6.71 -12.46 -15.31
N LEU A 295 -7.78 -11.90 -15.90
CA LEU A 295 -8.76 -12.65 -16.66
C LEU A 295 -8.18 -13.28 -17.93
N SER A 296 -8.60 -14.51 -18.22
CA SER A 296 -8.35 -15.24 -19.46
C SER A 296 -9.69 -15.51 -20.16
N TRP A 297 -9.66 -15.85 -21.44
CA TRP A 297 -10.89 -16.18 -22.18
C TRP A 297 -11.62 -17.39 -21.58
N SER A 298 -10.91 -18.33 -20.98
CA SER A 298 -11.48 -19.47 -20.25
C SER A 298 -12.30 -19.09 -19.01
N ASP A 299 -12.10 -17.88 -18.47
CA ASP A 299 -12.85 -17.40 -17.32
C ASP A 299 -14.23 -16.84 -17.68
N ILE A 300 -14.52 -16.68 -18.99
CA ILE A 300 -15.77 -16.15 -19.49
C ILE A 300 -16.66 -17.30 -19.97
N ASN A 301 -17.78 -17.51 -19.29
CA ASN A 301 -18.82 -18.40 -19.76
C ASN A 301 -19.86 -17.58 -20.50
N PHE A 302 -19.82 -17.64 -21.86
CA PHE A 302 -20.71 -16.88 -22.75
C PHE A 302 -22.15 -17.34 -22.67
N GLU A 303 -22.41 -18.66 -22.46
CA GLU A 303 -23.76 -19.22 -22.41
C GLU A 303 -24.49 -18.87 -21.11
N ARG A 304 -23.76 -18.96 -19.98
CA ARG A 304 -24.32 -18.67 -18.66
C ARG A 304 -24.19 -17.21 -18.24
N HIS A 305 -23.49 -16.38 -19.04
CA HIS A 305 -23.17 -14.98 -18.75
C HIS A 305 -22.40 -14.81 -17.42
N LEU A 306 -21.38 -15.63 -17.21
CA LEU A 306 -20.58 -15.63 -16.00
C LEU A 306 -19.14 -15.21 -16.27
N VAL A 307 -18.56 -14.47 -15.33
CA VAL A 307 -17.14 -14.19 -15.25
C VAL A 307 -16.59 -14.82 -13.98
N ASN A 308 -15.64 -15.74 -14.12
CA ASN A 308 -14.98 -16.41 -13.02
C ASN A 308 -13.71 -15.65 -12.64
N ILE A 309 -13.55 -15.33 -11.37
CA ILE A 309 -12.40 -14.59 -10.84
C ILE A 309 -11.60 -15.55 -9.94
N GLU A 310 -10.43 -16.00 -10.39
CA GLU A 310 -9.60 -16.98 -9.69
C GLU A 310 -8.20 -16.45 -9.42
N ARG A 311 -7.79 -15.40 -10.14
CA ARG A 311 -6.41 -14.88 -10.09
C ARG A 311 -6.36 -13.37 -10.27
N ALA A 312 -5.21 -12.80 -9.94
CA ALA A 312 -4.91 -11.40 -10.18
C ALA A 312 -3.50 -11.25 -10.75
N SER A 313 -3.31 -10.30 -11.67
CA SER A 313 -2.00 -9.91 -12.18
C SER A 313 -1.43 -8.76 -11.37
N GLN A 314 -0.14 -8.80 -11.10
CA GLN A 314 0.62 -7.71 -10.49
C GLN A 314 1.96 -7.53 -11.22
N TYR A 315 2.50 -6.30 -11.20
CA TYR A 315 3.84 -6.05 -11.70
C TYR A 315 4.86 -6.18 -10.57
N GLN A 316 5.93 -6.92 -10.79
CA GLN A 316 7.09 -7.02 -9.89
C GLN A 316 8.35 -6.53 -10.62
N ILE A 317 9.12 -5.70 -9.93
CA ILE A 317 10.40 -5.19 -10.46
C ILE A 317 11.33 -6.38 -10.74
N GLY A 318 11.92 -6.40 -11.93
CA GLY A 318 12.83 -7.47 -12.37
C GLY A 318 12.17 -8.75 -12.86
N LYS A 319 10.87 -8.97 -12.60
CA LYS A 319 10.12 -10.15 -13.07
C LYS A 319 9.01 -9.81 -14.08
N GLY A 320 8.64 -8.53 -14.19
CA GLY A 320 7.54 -8.11 -15.04
C GLY A 320 6.16 -8.41 -14.46
N VAL A 321 5.20 -8.74 -15.34
CA VAL A 321 3.84 -9.10 -14.93
C VAL A 321 3.82 -10.53 -14.43
N VAL A 322 3.45 -10.71 -13.17
CA VAL A 322 3.33 -12.02 -12.51
C VAL A 322 1.90 -12.25 -12.07
N GLU A 323 1.53 -13.51 -12.09
CA GLU A 323 0.25 -13.98 -11.60
C GLU A 323 0.31 -14.19 -10.10
N LYS A 324 -0.74 -13.78 -9.42
CA LYS A 324 -0.94 -14.04 -8.01
C LYS A 324 -2.21 -14.84 -7.85
N SER A 325 -2.11 -16.02 -7.27
CA SER A 325 -3.31 -16.72 -6.81
C SER A 325 -4.02 -15.87 -5.76
N THR A 326 -5.33 -15.88 -5.77
CA THR A 326 -6.11 -15.22 -4.73
C THR A 326 -5.82 -15.89 -3.40
N LYS A 327 -5.29 -15.13 -2.43
CA LYS A 327 -4.82 -15.66 -1.14
C LYS A 327 -5.92 -16.24 -0.23
N ASN A 328 -7.17 -15.91 -0.50
CA ASN A 328 -8.31 -16.29 0.32
C ASN A 328 -9.40 -16.89 -0.58
N ASP A 329 -10.04 -17.96 -0.13
CA ASP A 329 -11.18 -18.59 -0.81
C ASP A 329 -12.31 -17.60 -1.12
N SER A 330 -12.50 -16.56 -0.28
CA SER A 330 -13.44 -15.46 -0.52
C SER A 330 -13.16 -14.61 -1.76
N SER A 331 -11.96 -14.72 -2.34
CA SER A 331 -11.60 -13.99 -3.55
C SER A 331 -11.92 -14.77 -4.85
N ILE A 332 -12.10 -16.09 -4.75
CA ILE A 332 -12.58 -16.93 -5.86
C ILE A 332 -14.09 -16.79 -5.92
N ARG A 333 -14.59 -16.31 -7.04
CA ARG A 333 -16.02 -16.04 -7.21
C ARG A 333 -16.42 -16.00 -8.67
N SER A 334 -17.71 -16.27 -8.93
CA SER A 334 -18.34 -16.10 -10.24
C SER A 334 -19.34 -14.94 -10.17
N ILE A 335 -19.29 -14.05 -11.14
CA ILE A 335 -20.20 -12.90 -11.24
C ILE A 335 -21.03 -13.05 -12.50
N LYS A 336 -22.36 -13.01 -12.34
CA LYS A 336 -23.27 -12.92 -13.49
C LYS A 336 -23.25 -11.49 -14.04
N ILE A 337 -23.11 -11.38 -15.36
CA ILE A 337 -23.05 -10.11 -16.09
C ILE A 337 -24.21 -9.99 -17.07
N PRO A 338 -24.65 -8.76 -17.42
CA PRO A 338 -25.71 -8.52 -18.39
C PRO A 338 -25.34 -9.00 -19.80
N ALA A 339 -26.37 -9.31 -20.62
CA ALA A 339 -26.20 -9.70 -22.01
C ALA A 339 -25.39 -8.67 -22.82
N PHE A 340 -25.63 -7.39 -22.60
CA PHE A 340 -24.88 -6.28 -23.20
C PHE A 340 -23.36 -6.43 -23.01
N VAL A 341 -22.89 -6.82 -21.80
CA VAL A 341 -21.46 -7.03 -21.51
C VAL A 341 -20.91 -8.24 -22.25
N ILE A 342 -21.72 -9.29 -22.42
CA ILE A 342 -21.37 -10.49 -23.21
C ILE A 342 -21.21 -10.12 -24.71
N GLU A 343 -22.10 -9.32 -25.26
CA GLU A 343 -22.00 -8.82 -26.64
C GLU A 343 -20.70 -8.00 -26.84
N GLN A 344 -20.40 -7.10 -25.90
CA GLN A 344 -19.15 -6.34 -25.92
C GLN A 344 -17.92 -7.26 -25.85
N LEU A 345 -17.96 -8.31 -25.02
CA LEU A 345 -16.88 -9.30 -24.92
C LEU A 345 -16.76 -10.12 -26.22
N SER A 346 -17.86 -10.46 -26.86
CA SER A 346 -17.85 -11.16 -28.15
C SER A 346 -17.21 -10.33 -29.26
N THR A 347 -17.55 -9.04 -29.31
CA THR A 347 -16.93 -8.07 -30.24
C THR A 347 -15.43 -7.93 -29.97
N TYR A 348 -15.08 -7.84 -28.68
CA TYR A 348 -13.68 -7.75 -28.25
C TYR A 348 -12.90 -9.03 -28.60
N ARG A 349 -13.52 -10.22 -28.46
CA ARG A 349 -12.90 -11.50 -28.82
C ARG A 349 -12.59 -11.60 -30.31
N ALA A 350 -13.51 -11.10 -31.16
CA ALA A 350 -13.26 -11.03 -32.60
C ALA A 350 -12.06 -10.14 -32.94
N TRP A 351 -11.96 -8.96 -32.31
CA TRP A 351 -10.80 -8.07 -32.44
C TRP A 351 -9.53 -8.76 -31.95
N TRP A 352 -9.57 -9.40 -30.78
CA TRP A 352 -8.43 -10.10 -30.17
C TRP A 352 -7.90 -11.22 -31.07
N ASN A 353 -8.80 -12.03 -31.63
CA ASN A 353 -8.45 -13.11 -32.59
C ASN A 353 -7.81 -12.54 -33.85
N LYS A 354 -8.31 -11.40 -34.37
CA LYS A 354 -7.70 -10.70 -35.50
C LYS A 354 -6.27 -10.25 -35.18
N GLN A 355 -6.01 -9.71 -33.99
CA GLN A 355 -4.66 -9.35 -33.58
C GLN A 355 -3.74 -10.58 -33.48
N LYS A 356 -4.22 -11.67 -32.91
CA LYS A 356 -3.47 -12.94 -32.82
C LYS A 356 -3.06 -13.44 -34.21
N LEU A 357 -3.95 -13.39 -35.17
CA LEU A 357 -3.68 -13.75 -36.56
C LEU A 357 -2.66 -12.81 -37.23
N LEU A 358 -2.77 -11.51 -37.02
CA LEU A 358 -1.87 -10.51 -37.59
C LEU A 358 -0.43 -10.66 -37.09
N TYR A 359 -0.25 -11.03 -35.82
CA TYR A 359 1.07 -11.23 -35.22
C TYR A 359 1.64 -12.64 -35.49
N GLY A 360 0.82 -13.62 -35.86
CA GLY A 360 1.24 -14.99 -36.20
C GLY A 360 2.19 -15.57 -35.15
N GLU A 361 3.36 -16.05 -35.59
CA GLU A 361 4.36 -16.66 -34.71
C GLU A 361 4.96 -15.70 -33.68
N SER A 362 4.86 -14.38 -33.89
CA SER A 362 5.30 -13.35 -32.92
C SER A 362 4.30 -13.12 -31.79
N TRP A 363 3.20 -13.86 -31.77
CA TRP A 363 2.22 -13.78 -30.70
C TRP A 363 2.65 -14.56 -29.47
N HIS A 364 2.77 -13.88 -28.32
CA HIS A 364 3.21 -14.47 -27.03
C HIS A 364 2.06 -14.72 -26.04
N GLY A 365 0.85 -14.94 -26.52
CA GLY A 365 -0.36 -15.09 -25.71
C GLY A 365 -0.59 -16.49 -25.13
N GLU A 366 0.41 -17.11 -24.51
CA GLU A 366 0.37 -18.48 -23.99
C GLU A 366 -0.79 -18.78 -23.03
N LYS A 367 -1.23 -17.76 -22.26
CA LYS A 367 -2.31 -17.90 -21.27
C LYS A 367 -3.66 -17.36 -21.73
N GLU A 368 -3.80 -16.98 -22.98
CA GLU A 368 -5.00 -16.40 -23.57
C GLU A 368 -5.67 -15.33 -22.71
N ARG A 369 -4.85 -14.42 -22.15
CA ARG A 369 -5.35 -13.30 -21.35
C ARG A 369 -6.27 -12.40 -22.15
N LEU A 370 -7.34 -11.90 -21.50
CA LEU A 370 -8.24 -10.95 -22.14
C LEU A 370 -7.46 -9.70 -22.54
N PHE A 371 -6.75 -9.10 -21.60
CA PHE A 371 -6.05 -7.84 -21.82
C PHE A 371 -4.55 -8.11 -22.01
N VAL A 372 -4.10 -7.84 -23.23
CA VAL A 372 -2.74 -8.12 -23.69
C VAL A 372 -2.11 -6.89 -24.34
N GLN A 373 -0.78 -6.89 -24.39
CA GLN A 373 0.00 -5.98 -25.22
C GLN A 373 -0.22 -6.32 -26.71
N ALA A 374 0.28 -5.49 -27.61
CA ALA A 374 0.15 -5.71 -29.06
C ALA A 374 0.67 -7.09 -29.51
N ASN A 375 1.69 -7.62 -28.86
CA ASN A 375 2.30 -8.92 -29.15
C ASN A 375 1.74 -10.09 -28.31
N GLY A 376 0.60 -9.93 -27.66
CA GLY A 376 -0.04 -10.96 -26.87
C GLY A 376 0.49 -11.17 -25.44
N LYS A 377 1.56 -10.49 -25.01
CA LYS A 377 2.03 -10.56 -23.63
C LYS A 377 1.02 -9.91 -22.67
N PRO A 378 0.89 -10.41 -21.43
CA PRO A 378 0.03 -9.78 -20.43
C PRO A 378 0.34 -8.29 -20.26
N ILE A 379 -0.71 -7.45 -20.14
CA ILE A 379 -0.50 -6.02 -19.92
C ILE A 379 -0.02 -5.76 -18.48
N ASN A 380 0.76 -4.70 -18.31
CA ASN A 380 1.05 -4.19 -16.97
C ASN A 380 -0.26 -3.64 -16.36
N PRO A 381 -0.65 -4.05 -15.12
CA PRO A 381 -1.84 -3.50 -14.48
C PRO A 381 -1.89 -1.98 -14.40
N ASP A 382 -0.75 -1.29 -14.36
CA ASP A 382 -0.70 0.18 -14.38
C ASP A 382 -1.15 0.78 -15.72
N THR A 383 -1.19 0.01 -16.81
CA THR A 383 -1.74 0.43 -18.09
C THR A 383 -3.23 0.81 -17.97
N ILE A 384 -3.98 0.15 -17.12
CA ILE A 384 -5.39 0.47 -16.86
C ILE A 384 -5.54 1.87 -16.25
N ASN A 385 -4.63 2.27 -15.33
CA ASN A 385 -4.62 3.64 -14.80
C ASN A 385 -4.29 4.66 -15.90
N PHE A 386 -3.32 4.33 -16.76
CA PHE A 386 -2.97 5.21 -17.88
C PHE A 386 -4.14 5.38 -18.85
N TRP A 387 -4.85 4.30 -19.19
CA TRP A 387 -6.06 4.36 -20.01
C TRP A 387 -7.14 5.20 -19.35
N MET A 388 -7.37 5.04 -18.04
CA MET A 388 -8.35 5.83 -17.29
C MET A 388 -8.04 7.33 -17.36
N ASN A 389 -6.83 7.71 -17.02
CA ASN A 389 -6.44 9.12 -17.05
C ASN A 389 -6.61 9.73 -18.46
N ARG A 390 -6.17 9.01 -19.50
CA ARG A 390 -6.34 9.46 -20.88
C ARG A 390 -7.80 9.62 -21.28
N PHE A 391 -8.65 8.65 -20.92
CA PHE A 391 -10.10 8.70 -21.21
C PHE A 391 -10.78 9.89 -20.51
N LEU A 392 -10.48 10.10 -19.23
CA LEU A 392 -11.04 11.21 -18.45
C LEU A 392 -10.58 12.58 -18.99
N GLU A 393 -9.30 12.73 -19.34
CA GLU A 393 -8.75 13.95 -19.95
C GLU A 393 -9.41 14.23 -21.31
N GLN A 394 -9.60 13.21 -22.15
CA GLN A 394 -10.19 13.34 -23.48
C GLN A 394 -11.66 13.82 -23.41
N HIS A 395 -12.41 13.37 -22.43
CA HIS A 395 -13.83 13.71 -22.27
C HIS A 395 -14.08 14.77 -21.20
N GLN A 396 -13.02 15.40 -20.65
CA GLN A 396 -13.11 16.43 -19.60
C GLN A 396 -13.93 16.00 -18.38
N LEU A 397 -13.83 14.71 -18.03
CA LEU A 397 -14.52 14.12 -16.90
C LEU A 397 -13.72 14.32 -15.62
N GLU A 398 -14.43 14.30 -14.48
CA GLU A 398 -13.81 14.37 -13.17
C GLU A 398 -12.83 13.20 -12.95
N HIS A 399 -11.74 13.47 -12.24
CA HIS A 399 -10.70 12.46 -12.03
C HIS A 399 -11.16 11.34 -11.11
N ILE A 400 -11.32 10.15 -11.67
CA ILE A 400 -11.57 8.91 -10.95
C ILE A 400 -10.46 7.87 -11.23
N THR A 401 -10.45 6.82 -10.44
CA THR A 401 -9.51 5.69 -10.61
C THR A 401 -10.28 4.41 -10.99
N PRO A 402 -9.60 3.38 -11.53
CA PRO A 402 -10.24 2.07 -11.71
C PRO A 402 -10.85 1.50 -10.43
N HIS A 403 -10.33 1.88 -9.25
CA HIS A 403 -10.91 1.49 -7.97
C HIS A 403 -12.19 2.26 -7.64
N SER A 404 -12.30 3.49 -8.11
CA SER A 404 -13.54 4.28 -8.01
C SER A 404 -14.71 3.64 -8.77
N LEU A 405 -14.47 3.00 -9.94
CA LEU A 405 -15.52 2.24 -10.64
C LEU A 405 -16.03 1.05 -9.83
N ARG A 406 -15.17 0.42 -9.03
CA ARG A 406 -15.61 -0.62 -8.10
C ARG A 406 -16.47 -0.04 -6.97
N HIS A 407 -16.13 1.15 -6.46
CA HIS A 407 -16.98 1.86 -5.50
C HIS A 407 -18.32 2.24 -6.14
N THR A 408 -18.32 2.75 -7.37
CA THR A 408 -19.53 3.03 -8.17
C THR A 408 -20.39 1.78 -8.31
N PHE A 409 -19.81 0.66 -8.74
CA PHE A 409 -20.53 -0.61 -8.83
C PHE A 409 -21.22 -0.99 -7.53
N ALA A 410 -20.48 -0.91 -6.41
CA ALA A 410 -21.02 -1.29 -5.11
C ALA A 410 -22.14 -0.35 -4.65
N THR A 411 -21.97 0.98 -4.83
CA THR A 411 -22.98 1.98 -4.49
C THR A 411 -24.26 1.80 -5.32
N LEU A 412 -24.13 1.60 -6.65
CA LEU A 412 -25.28 1.35 -7.53
C LEU A 412 -26.00 0.04 -7.20
N GLN A 413 -25.27 -1.02 -6.78
CA GLN A 413 -25.91 -2.26 -6.35
C GLN A 413 -26.70 -2.09 -5.05
N ILE A 414 -26.19 -1.30 -4.10
CA ILE A 414 -26.90 -0.98 -2.85
C ILE A 414 -28.15 -0.15 -3.18
N ALA A 415 -28.04 0.86 -4.02
CA ALA A 415 -29.17 1.68 -4.47
C ALA A 415 -30.23 0.84 -5.21
N ALA A 416 -29.82 -0.22 -5.90
CA ALA A 416 -30.73 -1.20 -6.53
C ALA A 416 -31.30 -2.25 -5.54
N GLY A 417 -31.09 -2.12 -4.23
CA GLY A 417 -31.63 -3.00 -3.20
C GLY A 417 -30.89 -4.32 -3.02
N VAL A 418 -29.70 -4.48 -3.57
CA VAL A 418 -28.90 -5.70 -3.38
C VAL A 418 -28.38 -5.75 -1.93
N ASP A 419 -28.63 -6.87 -1.25
CA ASP A 419 -28.22 -7.07 0.12
C ASP A 419 -26.68 -7.13 0.28
N ILE A 420 -26.20 -6.77 1.47
CA ILE A 420 -24.77 -6.64 1.78
C ILE A 420 -23.99 -7.95 1.62
N ARG A 421 -24.59 -9.11 1.89
CA ARG A 421 -23.93 -10.42 1.76
C ARG A 421 -23.72 -10.76 0.28
N THR A 422 -24.74 -10.55 -0.54
CA THR A 422 -24.64 -10.71 -1.99
C THR A 422 -23.60 -9.76 -2.56
N LEU A 423 -23.60 -8.49 -2.14
CA LEU A 423 -22.58 -7.52 -2.56
C LEU A 423 -21.18 -7.93 -2.11
N GLN A 424 -21.04 -8.44 -0.88
CA GLN A 424 -19.76 -8.97 -0.37
C GLN A 424 -19.24 -10.11 -1.24
N ALA A 425 -20.11 -11.08 -1.58
CA ALA A 425 -19.75 -12.19 -2.45
C ALA A 425 -19.35 -11.71 -3.84
N ARG A 426 -20.11 -10.79 -4.45
CA ARG A 426 -19.82 -10.23 -5.80
C ARG A 426 -18.52 -9.45 -5.84
N THR A 427 -18.24 -8.66 -4.81
CA THR A 427 -17.02 -7.83 -4.72
C THR A 427 -15.81 -8.57 -4.16
N GLY A 428 -15.99 -9.70 -3.46
CA GLY A 428 -14.90 -10.45 -2.82
C GLY A 428 -14.23 -9.66 -1.69
N HIS A 429 -15.04 -9.03 -0.82
CA HIS A 429 -14.55 -8.45 0.43
C HIS A 429 -14.51 -9.52 1.53
N ALA A 430 -13.38 -9.63 2.22
CA ALA A 430 -13.22 -10.63 3.29
C ALA A 430 -14.16 -10.38 4.48
N GLN A 431 -14.55 -9.12 4.73
CA GLN A 431 -15.40 -8.72 5.86
C GLN A 431 -16.53 -7.80 5.39
N ALA A 432 -17.75 -8.09 5.81
CA ALA A 432 -18.92 -7.24 5.55
C ALA A 432 -18.80 -5.86 6.20
N SER A 433 -18.14 -5.76 7.36
CA SER A 433 -17.87 -4.49 8.05
C SER A 433 -17.11 -3.48 7.17
N THR A 434 -16.25 -3.97 6.28
CA THR A 434 -15.55 -3.11 5.32
C THR A 434 -16.53 -2.43 4.37
N LEU A 435 -17.54 -3.15 3.87
CA LEU A 435 -18.58 -2.60 3.00
C LEU A 435 -19.45 -1.60 3.75
N VAL A 436 -19.92 -1.97 4.95
CA VAL A 436 -20.75 -1.08 5.78
C VAL A 436 -20.04 0.24 6.07
N ASN A 437 -18.75 0.19 6.43
CA ASN A 437 -17.97 1.39 6.73
C ASN A 437 -17.71 2.28 5.50
N ILE A 438 -17.53 1.68 4.31
CA ILE A 438 -17.26 2.43 3.08
C ILE A 438 -18.55 3.01 2.48
N TYR A 439 -19.65 2.27 2.54
CA TYR A 439 -20.91 2.59 1.84
C TYR A 439 -22.04 2.98 2.78
N SER A 440 -21.74 3.45 4.01
CA SER A 440 -22.72 3.81 5.02
C SER A 440 -23.79 4.82 4.52
N HIS A 441 -23.39 5.82 3.72
CA HIS A 441 -24.32 6.78 3.13
C HIS A 441 -25.29 6.13 2.14
N ALA A 442 -24.79 5.28 1.23
CA ALA A 442 -25.63 4.58 0.28
C ALA A 442 -26.60 3.61 0.96
N ILE A 443 -26.15 2.95 2.03
CA ILE A 443 -27.00 2.08 2.86
C ILE A 443 -28.11 2.89 3.53
N LYS A 444 -27.82 4.06 4.07
CA LYS A 444 -28.80 4.93 4.70
C LYS A 444 -29.87 5.39 3.70
N SER A 445 -29.45 5.87 2.52
CA SER A 445 -30.39 6.27 1.45
C SER A 445 -31.26 5.10 0.97
N ALA A 446 -30.70 3.89 0.88
CA ALA A 446 -31.47 2.69 0.52
C ALA A 446 -32.48 2.29 1.62
N GLN A 447 -32.17 2.52 2.91
CA GLN A 447 -33.11 2.29 4.01
C GLN A 447 -34.27 3.29 3.99
N GLU A 448 -34.00 4.57 3.68
CA GLU A 448 -35.04 5.59 3.51
C GLU A 448 -35.95 5.21 2.36
N ALA A 449 -35.42 4.89 1.18
CA ALA A 449 -36.21 4.42 0.02
C ALA A 449 -37.01 3.14 0.29
N ALA A 450 -36.49 2.22 1.09
CA ALA A 450 -37.21 1.01 1.47
C ALA A 450 -38.40 1.30 2.40
N SER A 451 -38.28 2.32 3.25
CA SER A 451 -39.40 2.78 4.11
C SER A 451 -40.52 3.40 3.27
N ASP A 452 -40.16 4.24 2.30
CA ASP A 452 -41.13 4.84 1.36
C ASP A 452 -41.81 3.77 0.50
N ALA A 453 -41.05 2.79 0.01
CA ALA A 453 -41.60 1.67 -0.76
C ALA A 453 -42.55 0.77 0.06
N LEU A 454 -42.32 0.62 1.37
CA LEU A 454 -43.21 -0.10 2.27
C LEU A 454 -44.52 0.69 2.48
N GLU A 455 -44.44 2.01 2.61
CA GLU A 455 -45.60 2.90 2.69
C GLU A 455 -46.45 2.79 1.41
N ASP A 456 -45.81 2.93 0.25
CA ASP A 456 -46.48 2.80 -1.06
C ASP A 456 -47.13 1.39 -1.29
N LEU A 457 -46.53 0.33 -0.68
CA LEU A 457 -47.08 -1.04 -0.77
C LEU A 457 -48.30 -1.25 0.13
N LEU A 458 -48.31 -0.64 1.31
CA LEU A 458 -49.31 -0.91 2.35
C LEU A 458 -50.44 0.11 2.38
N LEU A 459 -50.22 1.32 1.92
CA LEU A 459 -51.24 2.37 1.88
C LEU A 459 -51.80 2.53 0.47
N PRO A 460 -53.11 2.76 0.33
CA PRO A 460 -53.69 3.05 -0.98
C PRO A 460 -53.08 4.35 -1.52
N PRO A 461 -52.95 4.46 -2.88
CA PRO A 461 -52.35 5.65 -3.47
C PRO A 461 -53.15 6.89 -3.05
N THR A 462 -52.52 7.75 -2.22
CA THR A 462 -53.08 9.03 -1.90
C THR A 462 -53.06 9.89 -3.14
N ASP A 463 -54.23 10.33 -3.58
CA ASP A 463 -54.45 11.22 -4.72
C ASP A 463 -53.68 12.56 -4.46
N LYS A 464 -52.43 12.65 -4.96
CA LYS A 464 -51.61 13.85 -4.87
C LYS A 464 -52.04 14.96 -5.83
N SER A 465 -53.27 14.87 -6.39
CA SER A 465 -53.81 15.85 -7.34
C SER A 465 -54.69 16.96 -6.72
N ALA A 466 -54.96 16.94 -5.40
CA ALA A 466 -55.79 17.95 -4.74
C ALA A 466 -54.93 18.91 -3.87
N GLY A 467 -54.21 19.85 -4.50
CA GLY A 467 -53.44 20.78 -3.73
C GLY A 467 -52.68 21.88 -4.50
N LYS A 468 -53.23 22.31 -5.64
CA LYS A 468 -52.78 23.57 -6.27
C LYS A 468 -53.94 24.29 -6.91
N THR A 469 -54.81 24.85 -6.07
CA THR A 469 -55.68 25.99 -6.44
C THR A 469 -56.02 26.73 -5.16
N SER A 470 -55.26 27.77 -4.88
CA SER A 470 -55.72 29.04 -4.33
C SER A 470 -54.52 30.01 -4.30
#